data_4d58fc9f1a670edc283b164eecc4810a
#
_entry.id   4d58fc9f1a670edc283b164eecc4810a
#
_cell.length_a   1.000
_cell.length_b   1.000
_cell.length_c   1.000
_cell.angle_alpha   90.00
_cell.angle_beta   90.00
_cell.angle_gamma   90.00
#
_symmetry.space_group_name_H-M   'P 1'
#
loop_
_entity.id
_entity.type
_entity.pdbx_description
1 polymer ?
#
loop_
_entity_poly.entity_id
_entity_poly.type
_entity_poly.pdbx_seq_one_letter_code
_entity_poly.pdbx_strand_id
1 'polypeptide(L)'
;MIILVRHGEATHHTQRLTGGWTDSQLTEKGRAQIKAAAVKLAKDFAGRNCKLRILASDLQRASASAQIIAEELGFKGEIEHCRFLREKNNGIAAGMTEEEAKKHFCKPASEQELDHRNYPGGETRNEFYRRNVHGLWHCADVDKENLLIVAHKGTIQNIIFRWLGMDMQQVAAFNFSVDVQPASVTVLRINKWHEHAVFRLNDVSHLTQGKGFGVFEFKYEK
;
A
#
# COMPACT_ATOMS: atom_id res chain seq x y z
N MET A 1 1.00 16.83 -2.61
CA MET A 1 1.24 15.96 -1.43
C MET A 1 0.49 14.65 -1.61
N ILE A 2 1.13 13.53 -1.33
CA ILE A 2 0.48 12.20 -1.40
C ILE A 2 0.49 11.57 -0.02
N ILE A 3 -0.68 11.15 0.45
CA ILE A 3 -0.85 10.37 1.68
C ILE A 3 -1.21 8.94 1.27
N LEU A 4 -0.36 7.98 1.58
CA LEU A 4 -0.55 6.58 1.28
C LEU A 4 -0.98 5.85 2.56
N VAL A 5 -2.10 5.13 2.49
CA VAL A 5 -2.59 4.31 3.60
C VAL A 5 -2.68 2.87 3.13
N ARG A 6 -1.99 1.96 3.82
CA ARG A 6 -2.20 0.53 3.60
C ARG A 6 -3.53 0.13 4.25
N HIS A 7 -4.34 -0.67 3.56
CA HIS A 7 -5.58 -1.22 4.15
C HIS A 7 -5.31 -1.88 5.50
N GLY A 8 -6.31 -1.96 6.37
CA GLY A 8 -6.25 -2.64 7.66
C GLY A 8 -6.05 -4.15 7.54
N GLU A 9 -5.93 -4.85 8.68
CA GLU A 9 -5.90 -6.30 8.69
C GLU A 9 -7.13 -6.87 7.95
N ALA A 10 -6.91 -7.89 7.11
CA ALA A 10 -7.95 -8.49 6.29
C ALA A 10 -7.98 -10.01 6.47
N THR A 11 -9.09 -10.65 6.11
CA THR A 11 -9.36 -12.08 6.38
C THR A 11 -8.30 -13.01 5.78
N HIS A 12 -7.69 -12.68 4.62
CA HIS A 12 -6.60 -13.48 4.07
C HIS A 12 -5.36 -13.54 4.98
N HIS A 13 -5.09 -12.49 5.79
CA HIS A 13 -3.99 -12.52 6.76
C HIS A 13 -4.25 -13.53 7.88
N THR A 14 -5.47 -13.55 8.44
CA THR A 14 -5.84 -14.43 9.56
C THR A 14 -6.05 -15.88 9.12
N GLN A 15 -6.48 -16.08 7.88
CA GLN A 15 -6.68 -17.38 7.27
C GLN A 15 -5.43 -17.95 6.57
N ARG A 16 -4.32 -17.21 6.58
CA ARG A 16 -3.06 -17.58 5.90
C ARG A 16 -3.26 -17.92 4.42
N LEU A 17 -4.09 -17.12 3.75
CA LEU A 17 -4.28 -17.22 2.31
C LEU A 17 -3.33 -16.28 1.58
N THR A 18 -2.94 -16.68 0.38
CA THR A 18 -2.21 -15.77 -0.51
C THR A 18 -3.03 -14.52 -0.80
N GLY A 19 -2.40 -13.37 -0.64
CA GLY A 19 -3.03 -12.07 -0.91
C GLY A 19 -3.18 -11.78 -2.42
N GLY A 20 -2.60 -10.67 -2.86
CA GLY A 20 -2.72 -10.24 -4.26
C GLY A 20 -4.15 -9.83 -4.58
N TRP A 21 -4.74 -10.42 -5.63
CA TRP A 21 -6.11 -10.14 -6.06
C TRP A 21 -7.17 -10.96 -5.33
N THR A 22 -6.80 -11.72 -4.28
CA THR A 22 -7.78 -12.29 -3.36
C THR A 22 -8.66 -11.18 -2.80
N ASP A 23 -9.96 -11.22 -3.08
CA ASP A 23 -10.88 -10.17 -2.67
C ASP A 23 -11.41 -10.44 -1.26
N SER A 24 -10.55 -10.16 -0.29
CA SER A 24 -10.78 -10.38 1.14
C SER A 24 -11.33 -9.13 1.84
N GLN A 25 -12.13 -9.35 2.88
CA GLN A 25 -12.71 -8.28 3.68
C GLN A 25 -11.78 -7.87 4.83
N LEU A 26 -11.99 -6.67 5.39
CA LEU A 26 -11.36 -6.26 6.65
C LEU A 26 -11.87 -7.14 7.79
N THR A 27 -10.94 -7.51 8.70
CA THR A 27 -11.33 -8.05 10.01
C THR A 27 -11.88 -6.92 10.90
N GLU A 28 -12.52 -7.26 12.02
CA GLU A 28 -12.92 -6.26 13.02
C GLU A 28 -11.71 -5.46 13.52
N LYS A 29 -10.60 -6.14 13.78
CA LYS A 29 -9.34 -5.49 14.14
C LYS A 29 -8.86 -4.56 13.03
N GLY A 30 -8.95 -4.98 11.76
CA GLY A 30 -8.60 -4.14 10.61
C GLY A 30 -9.45 -2.89 10.51
N ARG A 31 -10.75 -2.99 10.77
CA ARG A 31 -11.66 -1.83 10.83
C ARG A 31 -11.25 -0.86 11.95
N ALA A 32 -10.97 -1.39 13.14
CA ALA A 32 -10.51 -0.57 14.28
C ALA A 32 -9.16 0.12 13.99
N GLN A 33 -8.22 -0.59 13.34
CA GLN A 33 -6.94 -0.02 12.90
C GLN A 33 -7.14 1.17 11.94
N ILE A 34 -7.99 1.00 10.93
CA ILE A 34 -8.28 2.07 9.95
C ILE A 34 -9.03 3.22 10.62
N LYS A 35 -9.96 2.95 11.55
CA LYS A 35 -10.64 4.00 12.30
C LYS A 35 -9.64 4.85 13.10
N ALA A 36 -8.66 4.22 13.75
CA ALA A 36 -7.60 4.94 14.46
C ALA A 36 -6.74 5.80 13.54
N ALA A 37 -6.37 5.26 12.35
CA ALA A 37 -5.68 6.03 11.32
C ALA A 37 -6.50 7.23 10.84
N ALA A 38 -7.79 7.02 10.60
CA ALA A 38 -8.72 8.04 10.15
C ALA A 38 -8.87 9.19 11.16
N VAL A 39 -9.01 8.88 12.46
CA VAL A 39 -9.05 9.88 13.54
C VAL A 39 -7.77 10.72 13.58
N LYS A 40 -6.60 10.07 13.41
CA LYS A 40 -5.32 10.79 13.34
C LYS A 40 -5.28 11.72 12.12
N LEU A 41 -5.67 11.23 10.94
CA LEU A 41 -5.73 12.02 9.72
C LEU A 41 -6.70 13.20 9.87
N ALA A 42 -7.88 12.98 10.47
CA ALA A 42 -8.85 14.06 10.73
C ALA A 42 -8.25 15.18 11.59
N LYS A 43 -7.48 14.85 12.64
CA LYS A 43 -6.75 15.83 13.44
C LYS A 43 -5.69 16.58 12.61
N ASP A 44 -4.95 15.87 11.76
CA ASP A 44 -3.92 16.47 10.90
C ASP A 44 -4.55 17.38 9.83
N PHE A 45 -5.80 17.13 9.41
CA PHE A 45 -6.55 17.95 8.44
C PHE A 45 -7.36 19.08 9.09
N ALA A 46 -7.58 19.06 10.40
CA ALA A 46 -8.41 20.03 11.09
C ALA A 46 -7.97 21.49 10.83
N GLY A 47 -8.94 22.33 10.44
CA GLY A 47 -8.70 23.73 10.11
C GLY A 47 -7.96 23.99 8.79
N ARG A 48 -7.66 22.97 8.01
CA ARG A 48 -7.01 23.10 6.69
C ARG A 48 -8.03 23.10 5.57
N ASN A 49 -8.13 24.20 4.87
CA ASN A 49 -8.95 24.27 3.64
C ASN A 49 -8.11 23.83 2.44
N CYS A 50 -8.09 22.53 2.15
CA CYS A 50 -7.37 21.99 1.00
C CYS A 50 -8.28 21.12 0.15
N LYS A 51 -8.16 21.25 -1.18
CA LYS A 51 -8.81 20.32 -2.11
C LYS A 51 -8.11 18.97 -1.98
N LEU A 52 -8.86 17.92 -1.65
CA LEU A 52 -8.40 16.55 -1.51
C LEU A 52 -9.11 15.66 -2.51
N ARG A 53 -8.39 14.73 -3.14
CA ARG A 53 -8.96 13.58 -3.85
C ARG A 53 -8.65 12.32 -3.08
N ILE A 54 -9.60 11.38 -3.02
CA ILE A 54 -9.40 10.06 -2.40
C ILE A 54 -9.47 9.01 -3.50
N LEU A 55 -8.34 8.31 -3.71
CA LEU A 55 -8.23 7.19 -4.63
C LEU A 55 -8.09 5.90 -3.82
N ALA A 56 -8.76 4.85 -4.21
CA ALA A 56 -8.67 3.55 -3.54
C ALA A 56 -8.53 2.41 -4.54
N SER A 57 -7.79 1.36 -4.16
CA SER A 57 -7.95 0.08 -4.83
C SER A 57 -9.40 -0.38 -4.72
N ASP A 58 -9.92 -0.97 -5.79
CA ASP A 58 -11.27 -1.52 -5.85
C ASP A 58 -11.44 -2.87 -5.13
N LEU A 59 -10.36 -3.46 -4.58
CA LEU A 59 -10.45 -4.65 -3.72
C LEU A 59 -11.11 -4.28 -2.38
N GLN A 60 -12.04 -5.11 -1.90
CA GLN A 60 -12.93 -4.84 -0.76
C GLN A 60 -12.21 -4.28 0.47
N ARG A 61 -11.08 -4.87 0.88
CA ARG A 61 -10.30 -4.42 2.04
C ARG A 61 -9.78 -2.98 1.92
N ALA A 62 -9.39 -2.55 0.72
CA ALA A 62 -8.92 -1.19 0.47
C ALA A 62 -10.08 -0.22 0.29
N SER A 63 -11.09 -0.61 -0.46
CA SER A 63 -12.32 0.17 -0.64
C SER A 63 -13.01 0.45 0.70
N ALA A 64 -13.20 -0.57 1.55
CA ALA A 64 -13.78 -0.40 2.88
C ALA A 64 -12.89 0.47 3.79
N SER A 65 -11.56 0.37 3.67
CA SER A 65 -10.64 1.25 4.40
C SER A 65 -10.79 2.71 3.97
N ALA A 66 -10.91 2.98 2.67
CA ALA A 66 -11.12 4.32 2.14
C ALA A 66 -12.45 4.91 2.60
N GLN A 67 -13.51 4.11 2.64
CA GLN A 67 -14.82 4.52 3.11
C GLN A 67 -14.78 4.98 4.58
N ILE A 68 -14.16 4.19 5.46
CA ILE A 68 -14.01 4.54 6.89
C ILE A 68 -13.22 5.84 7.05
N ILE A 69 -12.16 6.05 6.25
CA ILE A 69 -11.38 7.28 6.28
C ILE A 69 -12.21 8.47 5.79
N ALA A 70 -12.91 8.33 4.67
CA ALA A 70 -13.74 9.39 4.09
C ALA A 70 -14.83 9.84 5.06
N GLU A 71 -15.50 8.91 5.72
CA GLU A 71 -16.52 9.18 6.74
C GLU A 71 -15.95 9.97 7.92
N GLU A 72 -14.80 9.57 8.47
CA GLU A 72 -14.17 10.27 9.59
C GLU A 72 -13.67 11.66 9.24
N LEU A 73 -13.19 11.85 8.00
CA LEU A 73 -12.77 13.14 7.47
C LEU A 73 -13.96 14.07 7.15
N GLY A 74 -15.20 13.55 7.17
CA GLY A 74 -16.38 14.27 6.65
C GLY A 74 -16.24 14.62 5.16
N PHE A 75 -15.51 13.80 4.40
CA PHE A 75 -15.26 14.00 2.98
C PHE A 75 -16.57 13.96 2.18
N LYS A 76 -16.79 14.97 1.34
CA LYS A 76 -18.03 15.12 0.55
C LYS A 76 -17.87 14.78 -0.93
N GLY A 77 -16.62 14.49 -1.35
CA GLY A 77 -16.34 14.07 -2.72
C GLY A 77 -16.63 12.59 -2.95
N GLU A 78 -16.37 12.13 -4.14
CA GLU A 78 -16.43 10.73 -4.52
C GLU A 78 -15.09 10.04 -4.27
N ILE A 79 -15.12 8.77 -3.80
CA ILE A 79 -13.93 7.92 -3.72
C ILE A 79 -13.71 7.28 -5.09
N GLU A 80 -12.58 7.59 -5.71
CA GLU A 80 -12.22 7.06 -7.01
C GLU A 80 -11.65 5.64 -6.88
N HIS A 81 -12.43 4.64 -7.30
CA HIS A 81 -11.98 3.24 -7.27
C HIS A 81 -11.14 2.91 -8.50
N CYS A 82 -9.87 2.58 -8.26
CA CYS A 82 -8.85 2.44 -9.30
C CYS A 82 -8.28 1.02 -9.36
N ARG A 83 -8.54 0.29 -10.43
CA ARG A 83 -7.98 -1.06 -10.63
C ARG A 83 -6.45 -1.07 -10.69
N PHE A 84 -5.85 0.01 -11.15
CA PHE A 84 -4.38 0.13 -11.17
C PHE A 84 -3.76 0.18 -9.76
N LEU A 85 -4.53 0.47 -8.71
CA LEU A 85 -4.09 0.43 -7.31
C LEU A 85 -4.20 -0.95 -6.65
N ARG A 86 -4.70 -1.99 -7.34
CA ARG A 86 -4.68 -3.36 -6.81
C ARG A 86 -3.27 -3.81 -6.47
N GLU A 87 -3.16 -4.75 -5.54
CA GLU A 87 -1.92 -5.47 -5.22
C GLU A 87 -1.44 -6.28 -6.44
N LYS A 88 -0.22 -6.85 -6.36
CA LYS A 88 0.30 -7.76 -7.38
C LYS A 88 -0.67 -8.92 -7.60
N ASN A 89 -0.97 -9.21 -8.86
CA ASN A 89 -1.76 -10.38 -9.21
C ASN A 89 -0.93 -11.65 -9.00
N ASN A 90 -1.41 -12.53 -8.14
CA ASN A 90 -0.79 -13.84 -7.90
C ASN A 90 -1.38 -14.97 -8.77
N GLY A 91 -2.13 -14.63 -9.84
CA GLY A 91 -2.70 -15.60 -10.77
C GLY A 91 -3.52 -16.67 -10.07
N ILE A 92 -3.26 -17.94 -10.42
CA ILE A 92 -3.98 -19.08 -9.85
C ILE A 92 -3.82 -19.22 -8.34
N ALA A 93 -2.78 -18.66 -7.74
CA ALA A 93 -2.54 -18.74 -6.30
C ALA A 93 -3.46 -17.82 -5.48
N ALA A 94 -4.21 -16.92 -6.10
CA ALA A 94 -5.13 -16.04 -5.39
C ALA A 94 -6.19 -16.86 -4.61
N GLY A 95 -6.28 -16.64 -3.29
CA GLY A 95 -7.22 -17.34 -2.40
C GLY A 95 -6.81 -18.76 -1.97
N MET A 96 -5.70 -19.29 -2.47
CA MET A 96 -5.15 -20.55 -1.98
C MET A 96 -4.49 -20.36 -0.61
N THR A 97 -4.42 -21.41 0.19
CA THR A 97 -3.54 -21.43 1.36
C THR A 97 -2.07 -21.29 0.92
N GLU A 98 -1.22 -20.81 1.81
CA GLU A 98 0.22 -20.70 1.53
C GLU A 98 0.85 -22.05 1.15
N GLU A 99 0.36 -23.15 1.74
CA GLU A 99 0.84 -24.50 1.45
C GLU A 99 0.42 -24.98 0.04
N GLU A 100 -0.82 -24.71 -0.35
CA GLU A 100 -1.30 -25.02 -1.70
C GLU A 100 -0.58 -24.18 -2.75
N ALA A 101 -0.44 -22.88 -2.50
CA ALA A 101 0.23 -21.97 -3.41
C ALA A 101 1.70 -22.36 -3.66
N LYS A 102 2.42 -22.87 -2.65
CA LYS A 102 3.80 -23.37 -2.80
C LYS A 102 3.94 -24.45 -3.87
N LYS A 103 2.91 -25.28 -4.10
CA LYS A 103 2.92 -26.35 -5.12
C LYS A 103 2.91 -25.78 -6.56
N HIS A 104 2.44 -24.56 -6.70
CA HIS A 104 2.33 -23.85 -7.99
C HIS A 104 3.38 -22.77 -8.17
N PHE A 105 4.28 -22.62 -7.19
CA PHE A 105 5.30 -21.58 -7.23
C PHE A 105 6.37 -21.90 -8.28
N CYS A 106 6.52 -21.00 -9.23
CA CYS A 106 7.58 -21.05 -10.23
C CYS A 106 8.78 -20.26 -9.68
N LYS A 107 9.90 -20.97 -9.47
CA LYS A 107 11.11 -20.34 -8.95
C LYS A 107 11.80 -19.48 -10.04
N PRO A 108 12.16 -18.22 -9.76
CA PRO A 108 12.94 -17.41 -10.70
C PRO A 108 14.37 -17.92 -10.84
N ALA A 109 15.01 -17.64 -11.96
CA ALA A 109 16.40 -17.98 -12.20
C ALA A 109 17.35 -17.15 -11.32
N SER A 110 16.97 -15.91 -11.00
CA SER A 110 17.64 -15.04 -10.05
C SER A 110 16.64 -14.16 -9.31
N GLU A 111 17.05 -13.64 -8.13
CA GLU A 111 16.20 -12.71 -7.35
C GLU A 111 15.98 -11.36 -8.05
N GLN A 112 16.83 -11.02 -9.00
CA GLN A 112 16.74 -9.80 -9.80
C GLN A 112 15.87 -9.95 -11.05
N GLU A 113 15.32 -11.16 -11.32
CA GLU A 113 14.50 -11.38 -12.48
C GLU A 113 13.15 -10.67 -12.38
N LEU A 114 12.99 -9.59 -13.15
CA LEU A 114 11.85 -8.69 -13.07
C LEU A 114 10.65 -9.15 -13.91
N ASP A 115 10.89 -9.93 -14.94
CA ASP A 115 9.86 -10.42 -15.87
C ASP A 115 9.44 -11.87 -15.58
N HIS A 116 9.83 -12.41 -14.44
CA HIS A 116 9.42 -13.71 -13.94
C HIS A 116 8.01 -13.67 -13.33
N ARG A 117 7.22 -14.70 -13.57
CA ARG A 117 5.90 -14.91 -12.94
C ARG A 117 6.02 -15.97 -11.86
N ASN A 118 5.84 -15.56 -10.61
CA ASN A 118 5.89 -16.49 -9.47
C ASN A 118 4.79 -17.55 -9.52
N TYR A 119 3.68 -17.25 -10.20
CA TYR A 119 2.54 -18.15 -10.37
C TYR A 119 1.95 -18.02 -11.76
N PRO A 120 1.44 -19.11 -12.38
CA PRO A 120 0.74 -19.05 -13.66
C PRO A 120 -0.41 -18.03 -13.62
N GLY A 121 -0.51 -17.21 -14.67
CA GLY A 121 -1.52 -16.14 -14.77
C GLY A 121 -1.30 -14.94 -13.86
N GLY A 122 -0.21 -14.93 -13.08
CA GLY A 122 0.16 -13.79 -12.23
C GLY A 122 0.87 -12.67 -12.98
N GLU A 123 1.11 -11.56 -12.31
CA GLU A 123 1.92 -10.45 -12.82
C GLU A 123 3.41 -10.67 -12.53
N THR A 124 4.26 -10.19 -13.44
CA THR A 124 5.69 -9.98 -13.19
C THR A 124 5.89 -8.75 -12.28
N ARG A 125 7.10 -8.54 -11.77
CA ARG A 125 7.42 -7.31 -11.01
C ARG A 125 7.31 -6.07 -11.91
N ASN A 126 7.78 -6.17 -13.16
CA ASN A 126 7.69 -5.08 -14.13
C ASN A 126 6.26 -4.72 -14.50
N GLU A 127 5.40 -5.70 -14.78
CA GLU A 127 3.98 -5.47 -15.09
C GLU A 127 3.27 -4.79 -13.94
N PHE A 128 3.47 -5.28 -12.72
CA PHE A 128 2.88 -4.73 -11.51
C PHE A 128 3.31 -3.26 -11.29
N TYR A 129 4.61 -3.00 -11.36
CA TYR A 129 5.14 -1.64 -11.22
C TYR A 129 4.57 -0.70 -12.29
N ARG A 130 4.64 -1.10 -13.57
CA ARG A 130 4.13 -0.29 -14.68
C ARG A 130 2.64 0.01 -14.50
N ARG A 131 1.83 -0.97 -14.13
CA ARG A 131 0.39 -0.77 -13.91
C ARG A 131 0.12 0.27 -12.84
N ASN A 132 0.77 0.18 -11.68
CA ASN A 132 0.59 1.14 -10.60
C ASN A 132 1.06 2.55 -11.00
N VAL A 133 2.27 2.64 -11.53
CA VAL A 133 2.92 3.92 -11.82
C VAL A 133 2.24 4.63 -12.99
N HIS A 134 2.05 3.95 -14.13
CA HIS A 134 1.38 4.58 -15.27
C HIS A 134 -0.05 4.99 -14.91
N GLY A 135 -0.80 4.12 -14.18
CA GLY A 135 -2.15 4.44 -13.76
C GLY A 135 -2.21 5.72 -12.93
N LEU A 136 -1.37 5.85 -11.89
CA LEU A 136 -1.39 7.00 -10.99
C LEU A 136 -0.89 8.28 -11.69
N TRP A 137 0.28 8.22 -12.36
CA TRP A 137 0.87 9.40 -13.01
C TRP A 137 0.10 9.88 -14.24
N HIS A 138 -0.81 9.05 -14.77
CA HIS A 138 -1.72 9.45 -15.84
C HIS A 138 -3.01 10.07 -15.33
N CYS A 139 -3.53 9.61 -14.18
CA CYS A 139 -4.82 10.09 -13.67
C CYS A 139 -4.71 11.31 -12.75
N ALA A 140 -3.51 11.66 -12.25
CA ALA A 140 -3.31 12.74 -11.29
C ALA A 140 -2.01 13.52 -11.53
N ASP A 141 -2.03 14.82 -11.29
CA ASP A 141 -0.82 15.64 -11.18
C ASP A 141 -0.26 15.48 -9.76
N VAL A 142 0.60 14.44 -9.59
CA VAL A 142 1.13 14.03 -8.28
C VAL A 142 1.94 15.12 -7.59
N ASP A 143 2.46 16.10 -8.35
CA ASP A 143 3.26 17.20 -7.81
C ASP A 143 2.39 18.35 -7.27
N LYS A 144 1.20 18.54 -7.84
CA LYS A 144 0.32 19.67 -7.51
C LYS A 144 -0.91 19.28 -6.67
N GLU A 145 -1.42 18.07 -6.84
CA GLU A 145 -2.64 17.65 -6.16
C GLU A 145 -2.36 17.14 -4.73
N ASN A 146 -3.38 17.23 -3.86
CA ASN A 146 -3.38 16.51 -2.59
C ASN A 146 -4.17 15.22 -2.77
N LEU A 147 -3.48 14.11 -2.67
CA LEU A 147 -4.02 12.77 -2.87
C LEU A 147 -3.97 11.98 -1.57
N LEU A 148 -5.08 11.36 -1.20
CA LEU A 148 -5.12 10.29 -0.21
C LEU A 148 -5.38 8.99 -0.96
N ILE A 149 -4.43 8.06 -0.89
CA ILE A 149 -4.46 6.82 -1.66
C ILE A 149 -4.53 5.65 -0.68
N VAL A 150 -5.58 4.84 -0.77
CA VAL A 150 -5.74 3.63 0.04
C VAL A 150 -5.45 2.41 -0.83
N ALA A 151 -4.38 1.71 -0.50
CA ALA A 151 -3.88 0.62 -1.34
C ALA A 151 -3.24 -0.50 -0.51
N HIS A 152 -2.26 -1.18 -1.09
CA HIS A 152 -1.64 -2.40 -0.59
C HIS A 152 -0.13 -2.21 -0.42
N LYS A 153 0.55 -3.14 0.27
CA LYS A 153 1.98 -3.07 0.56
C LYS A 153 2.80 -2.85 -0.71
N GLY A 154 2.67 -3.73 -1.69
CA GLY A 154 3.48 -3.66 -2.92
C GLY A 154 3.14 -2.46 -3.79
N THR A 155 1.86 -2.07 -3.86
CA THR A 155 1.43 -0.86 -4.57
C THR A 155 2.02 0.40 -3.97
N ILE A 156 2.02 0.51 -2.64
CA ILE A 156 2.63 1.64 -1.92
C ILE A 156 4.13 1.69 -2.16
N GLN A 157 4.82 0.55 -2.13
CA GLN A 157 6.24 0.47 -2.48
C GLN A 157 6.52 1.01 -3.88
N ASN A 158 5.76 0.58 -4.89
CA ASN A 158 5.93 1.03 -6.27
C ASN A 158 5.74 2.54 -6.41
N ILE A 159 4.76 3.13 -5.71
CA ILE A 159 4.54 4.58 -5.69
C ILE A 159 5.73 5.31 -5.04
N ILE A 160 6.24 4.80 -3.91
CA ILE A 160 7.40 5.38 -3.23
C ILE A 160 8.63 5.31 -4.13
N PHE A 161 8.91 4.18 -4.77
CA PHE A 161 10.06 4.03 -5.67
C PHE A 161 10.00 5.04 -6.82
N ARG A 162 8.84 5.14 -7.48
CA ARG A 162 8.66 6.12 -8.56
C ARG A 162 8.79 7.56 -8.08
N TRP A 163 8.25 7.87 -6.89
CA TRP A 163 8.37 9.20 -6.26
C TRP A 163 9.82 9.59 -6.02
N LEU A 164 10.66 8.64 -5.64
CA LEU A 164 12.11 8.84 -5.44
C LEU A 164 12.92 8.76 -6.74
N GLY A 165 12.28 8.62 -7.89
CA GLY A 165 12.95 8.52 -9.19
C GLY A 165 13.60 7.16 -9.47
N MET A 166 13.30 6.13 -8.66
CA MET A 166 13.85 4.78 -8.84
C MET A 166 13.02 3.97 -9.83
N ASP A 167 13.68 3.32 -10.76
CA ASP A 167 13.09 2.28 -11.60
C ASP A 167 13.23 0.88 -10.98
N MET A 168 12.57 -0.11 -11.58
CA MET A 168 12.61 -1.48 -11.04
C MET A 168 13.97 -2.16 -11.20
N GLN A 169 14.82 -1.74 -12.14
CA GLN A 169 16.16 -2.27 -12.28
C GLN A 169 17.04 -1.84 -11.10
N GLN A 170 16.97 -0.56 -10.73
CA GLN A 170 17.67 -0.02 -9.57
C GLN A 170 17.17 -0.68 -8.27
N VAL A 171 15.84 -0.80 -8.10
CA VAL A 171 15.24 -1.47 -6.94
C VAL A 171 15.72 -2.91 -6.81
N ALA A 172 15.78 -3.67 -7.90
CA ALA A 172 16.25 -5.05 -7.92
C ALA A 172 17.74 -5.16 -7.66
N ALA A 173 18.57 -4.30 -8.29
CA ALA A 173 20.03 -4.30 -8.14
C ALA A 173 20.45 -4.04 -6.69
N PHE A 174 19.76 -3.17 -5.98
CA PHE A 174 20.02 -2.86 -4.56
C PHE A 174 19.27 -3.76 -3.58
N ASN A 175 18.45 -4.68 -4.07
CA ASN A 175 17.55 -5.51 -3.25
C ASN A 175 16.74 -4.67 -2.24
N PHE A 176 16.19 -3.54 -2.71
CA PHE A 176 15.57 -2.54 -1.86
C PHE A 176 14.08 -2.84 -1.64
N SER A 177 13.62 -2.73 -0.40
CA SER A 177 12.22 -2.90 -0.02
C SER A 177 11.80 -1.85 1.00
N VAL A 178 10.53 -1.51 1.00
CA VAL A 178 9.91 -0.65 2.00
C VAL A 178 8.80 -1.44 2.70
N ASP A 179 8.97 -1.65 4.00
CA ASP A 179 7.95 -2.33 4.79
C ASP A 179 6.91 -1.34 5.31
N VAL A 180 5.66 -1.58 4.92
CA VAL A 180 4.51 -0.83 5.43
C VAL A 180 3.52 -1.78 6.09
N GLN A 181 3.14 -1.47 7.34
CA GLN A 181 2.22 -2.28 8.14
C GLN A 181 0.75 -2.01 7.77
N PRO A 182 -0.18 -2.95 8.07
CA PRO A 182 -1.61 -2.67 7.92
C PRO A 182 -2.02 -1.38 8.66
N ALA A 183 -2.83 -0.55 8.01
CA ALA A 183 -3.27 0.76 8.46
C ALA A 183 -2.16 1.80 8.70
N SER A 184 -0.93 1.53 8.25
CA SER A 184 0.13 2.54 8.32
C SER A 184 -0.12 3.70 7.38
N VAL A 185 0.38 4.87 7.76
CA VAL A 185 0.32 6.11 6.99
C VAL A 185 1.72 6.51 6.54
N THR A 186 1.89 6.71 5.24
CA THR A 186 3.10 7.25 4.63
C THR A 186 2.78 8.56 3.94
N VAL A 187 3.62 9.58 4.09
CA VAL A 187 3.41 10.91 3.52
C VAL A 187 4.57 11.29 2.63
N LEU A 188 4.27 11.55 1.37
CA LEU A 188 5.19 12.04 0.36
C LEU A 188 4.87 13.51 0.07
N ARG A 189 5.88 14.37 0.00
CA ARG A 189 5.70 15.79 -0.29
C ARG A 189 6.90 16.36 -1.05
N ILE A 190 6.67 17.42 -1.78
CA ILE A 190 7.75 18.28 -2.26
C ILE A 190 8.18 19.16 -1.09
N ASN A 191 9.47 19.19 -0.78
CA ASN A 191 10.01 19.98 0.30
C ASN A 191 10.30 21.44 -0.14
N LYS A 192 10.83 22.24 0.76
CA LYS A 192 11.14 23.67 0.49
C LYS A 192 12.26 23.89 -0.54
N TRP A 193 13.01 22.85 -0.88
CA TRP A 193 14.06 22.87 -1.92
C TRP A 193 13.57 22.27 -3.25
N HIS A 194 12.24 22.05 -3.39
CA HIS A 194 11.61 21.43 -4.56
C HIS A 194 12.03 19.98 -4.82
N GLU A 195 12.46 19.26 -3.78
CA GLU A 195 12.82 17.85 -3.88
C GLU A 195 11.64 16.95 -3.49
N HIS A 196 11.52 15.81 -4.14
CA HIS A 196 10.60 14.74 -3.76
C HIS A 196 11.07 14.10 -2.46
N ALA A 197 10.33 14.28 -1.39
CA ALA A 197 10.70 13.83 -0.06
C ALA A 197 9.70 12.81 0.52
N VAL A 198 10.21 11.81 1.23
CA VAL A 198 9.43 10.96 2.12
C VAL A 198 9.38 11.66 3.48
N PHE A 199 8.24 12.28 3.80
CA PHE A 199 8.09 13.05 5.04
C PHE A 199 7.80 12.16 6.25
N ARG A 200 6.98 11.12 6.04
CA ARG A 200 6.71 10.04 7.02
C ARG A 200 6.69 8.71 6.30
N LEU A 201 7.23 7.69 6.90
CA LEU A 201 7.23 6.34 6.37
C LEU A 201 6.67 5.38 7.40
N ASN A 202 5.68 4.58 7.00
CA ASN A 202 5.10 3.50 7.83
C ASN A 202 4.69 3.97 9.24
N ASP A 203 4.06 5.15 9.35
CA ASP A 203 3.61 5.67 10.64
C ASP A 203 2.42 4.87 11.17
N VAL A 204 2.62 4.18 12.26
CA VAL A 204 1.62 3.37 13.00
C VAL A 204 1.39 3.90 14.42
N SER A 205 1.81 5.13 14.73
CA SER A 205 1.72 5.72 16.07
C SER A 205 0.29 5.76 16.63
N HIS A 206 -0.72 5.79 15.75
CA HIS A 206 -2.13 5.72 16.11
C HIS A 206 -2.58 4.32 16.57
N LEU A 207 -1.78 3.27 16.35
CA LEU A 207 -2.10 1.90 16.76
C LEU A 207 -1.50 1.52 18.13
N THR A 208 -0.55 2.27 18.63
CA THR A 208 0.29 1.85 19.76
C THR A 208 -0.24 2.25 21.13
N GLN A 209 -1.29 3.07 21.24
CA GLN A 209 -1.88 3.53 22.51
C GLN A 209 -0.86 3.72 23.64
N GLY A 210 0.26 4.39 23.38
CA GLY A 210 1.33 4.62 24.35
C GLY A 210 2.27 3.44 24.64
N LYS A 211 2.06 2.29 24.02
CA LYS A 211 3.08 1.24 23.95
C LYS A 211 4.04 1.61 22.83
N GLY A 212 5.31 1.83 23.15
CA GLY A 212 6.33 2.27 22.19
C GLY A 212 6.35 1.55 20.86
N PHE A 213 7.20 1.96 19.96
CA PHE A 213 7.36 1.30 18.65
C PHE A 213 7.38 -0.22 18.84
N GLY A 214 6.46 -0.91 18.18
CA GLY A 214 6.35 -2.35 18.29
C GLY A 214 7.69 -3.05 18.03
N VAL A 215 7.72 -4.25 18.37
CA VAL A 215 8.83 -5.18 18.49
C VAL A 215 9.94 -4.95 17.47
N PHE A 216 11.11 -4.51 17.95
CA PHE A 216 12.35 -4.67 17.20
C PHE A 216 12.75 -6.14 17.26
N GLU A 217 12.73 -6.83 16.13
CA GLU A 217 13.31 -8.16 16.02
C GLU A 217 14.83 -8.02 15.87
N PHE A 218 15.53 -8.14 16.99
CA PHE A 218 16.98 -8.21 16.95
C PHE A 218 17.41 -9.57 16.40
N LYS A 219 18.34 -9.56 15.44
CA LYS A 219 19.04 -10.79 15.09
C LYS A 219 19.98 -11.11 16.23
N TYR A 220 19.70 -12.18 16.97
CA TYR A 220 20.62 -12.68 17.96
C TYR A 220 21.80 -13.32 17.22
N GLU A 221 23.02 -12.98 17.61
CA GLU A 221 24.20 -13.72 17.21
C GLU A 221 24.03 -15.16 17.69
N LYS A 222 24.29 -16.13 16.79
CA LYS A 222 24.25 -17.56 17.12
C LYS A 222 25.51 -17.95 17.89
#